data_c55a0affe58e7ffeab04095dce1fc79d
#
_entry.id   c55a0affe58e7ffeab04095dce1fc79d
#
_cell.length_a   1.000
_cell.length_b   1.000
_cell.length_c   1.000
_cell.angle_alpha   90.00
_cell.angle_beta   90.00
_cell.angle_gamma   90.00
#
_symmetry.space_group_name_H-M   'P 1'
#
loop_
_entity.id
_entity.type
_entity.pdbx_description
1 polymer ?
#
loop_
_entity_poly.entity_id
_entity_poly.type
_entity_poly.pdbx_seq_one_letter_code
_entity_poly.pdbx_strand_id
1 'polypeptide(L)'
;SMRVRGVTSLYATTEPLFILDGSEISQNTFLSLNPNDVESMTVLKDASATAIYGSRAANGVVIITTKRGKFGEAPSVVVSAQYGISQLANDNTTMMNANEWLEFQQVINPDLQYNKSYLARKDYYKRTGISTDWKKILFGDSKPTYQIDASVRGGTQNVNYLVSFSHYN
;
A
#
# COMPACT_ATOMS: atom_id res chain seq x y z
N SER A 1 5.72 7.43 1.98
CA SER A 1 6.58 7.45 3.17
C SER A 1 5.78 7.89 4.39
N MET A 2 5.97 7.17 5.49
CA MET A 2 5.34 7.50 6.77
C MET A 2 6.13 8.60 7.47
N ARG A 3 5.48 9.67 7.95
CA ARG A 3 6.11 10.77 8.67
C ARG A 3 5.42 10.99 10.00
N VAL A 4 6.21 11.20 11.05
CA VAL A 4 5.73 11.45 12.41
C VAL A 4 5.88 12.94 12.78
N ARG A 5 6.85 13.63 12.19
CA ARG A 5 7.16 15.06 12.38
C ARG A 5 7.41 15.77 11.05
N GLY A 6 7.38 17.10 11.06
CA GLY A 6 7.82 17.92 9.93
C GLY A 6 9.32 17.76 9.63
N VAL A 7 9.76 18.25 8.47
CA VAL A 7 11.15 18.17 8.02
C VAL A 7 12.04 19.03 8.95
N THR A 8 12.95 18.40 9.66
CA THR A 8 13.90 19.07 10.56
C THR A 8 15.26 19.35 9.90
N SER A 9 15.54 18.73 8.72
CA SER A 9 16.79 18.95 7.98
C SER A 9 16.53 18.72 6.47
N LEU A 10 17.22 19.52 5.64
CA LEU A 10 17.15 19.41 4.18
C LEU A 10 17.88 18.16 3.63
N TYR A 11 18.76 17.55 4.43
CA TYR A 11 19.63 16.44 4.02
C TYR A 11 19.48 15.18 4.88
N ALA A 12 18.65 15.19 5.92
CA ALA A 12 18.42 14.01 6.76
C ALA A 12 17.21 13.22 6.28
N THR A 13 17.23 11.92 6.48
CA THR A 13 16.07 11.06 6.28
C THR A 13 14.92 11.56 7.16
N THR A 14 13.74 11.72 6.56
CA THR A 14 12.53 12.18 7.27
C THR A 14 11.74 11.01 7.87
N GLU A 15 12.30 9.81 7.83
CA GLU A 15 11.65 8.60 8.31
C GLU A 15 11.77 8.46 9.82
N PRO A 16 10.74 7.99 10.52
CA PRO A 16 10.83 7.65 11.93
C PRO A 16 11.68 6.39 12.12
N LEU A 17 12.23 6.22 13.31
CA LEU A 17 12.91 5.00 13.71
C LEU A 17 11.86 3.93 14.07
N PHE A 18 11.99 2.73 13.52
CA PHE A 18 11.10 1.61 13.82
C PHE A 18 11.80 0.63 14.76
N ILE A 19 11.12 0.30 15.86
CA ILE A 19 11.59 -0.66 16.87
C ILE A 19 10.58 -1.78 16.98
N LEU A 20 10.98 -3.00 16.66
CA LEU A 20 10.17 -4.20 16.78
C LEU A 20 10.73 -5.06 17.91
N ASP A 21 9.94 -5.28 18.95
CA ASP A 21 10.32 -6.07 20.14
C ASP A 21 11.69 -5.68 20.72
N GLY A 22 12.00 -4.39 20.71
CA GLY A 22 13.27 -3.82 21.22
C GLY A 22 14.42 -3.79 20.21
N SER A 23 14.23 -4.32 18.99
CA SER A 23 15.22 -4.31 17.92
C SER A 23 14.86 -3.31 16.82
N GLU A 24 15.86 -2.61 16.28
CA GLU A 24 15.65 -1.70 15.17
C GLU A 24 15.37 -2.48 13.87
N ILE A 25 14.34 -2.05 13.13
CA ILE A 25 13.98 -2.61 11.83
C ILE A 25 13.87 -1.53 10.76
N SER A 26 13.97 -1.93 9.49
CA SER A 26 13.76 -1.02 8.37
C SER A 26 12.27 -0.72 8.14
N GLN A 27 11.97 0.39 7.46
CA GLN A 27 10.62 0.71 7.03
C GLN A 27 10.02 -0.39 6.15
N ASN A 28 10.81 -1.01 5.28
CA ASN A 28 10.34 -2.10 4.43
C ASN A 28 9.93 -3.33 5.26
N THR A 29 10.71 -3.65 6.29
CA THR A 29 10.35 -4.72 7.23
C THR A 29 9.07 -4.38 7.98
N PHE A 30 8.92 -3.13 8.43
CA PHE A 30 7.68 -2.66 9.07
C PHE A 30 6.45 -2.82 8.15
N LEU A 31 6.57 -2.42 6.87
CA LEU A 31 5.49 -2.54 5.90
C LEU A 31 5.13 -3.99 5.53
N SER A 32 6.05 -4.93 5.76
CA SER A 32 5.82 -6.37 5.54
C SER A 32 5.25 -7.10 6.75
N LEU A 33 5.16 -6.44 7.93
CA LEU A 33 4.58 -7.05 9.12
C LEU A 33 3.09 -7.32 8.92
N ASN A 34 2.66 -8.51 9.34
CA ASN A 34 1.23 -8.81 9.42
C ASN A 34 0.60 -8.04 10.60
N PRO A 35 -0.38 -7.16 10.37
CA PRO A 35 -1.05 -6.43 11.43
C PRO A 35 -1.67 -7.34 12.50
N ASN A 36 -2.06 -8.57 12.13
CA ASN A 36 -2.64 -9.54 13.05
C ASN A 36 -1.63 -10.07 14.09
N ASP A 37 -0.34 -9.96 13.84
CA ASP A 37 0.72 -10.36 14.76
C ASP A 37 1.11 -9.24 15.73
N VAL A 38 0.64 -8.01 15.49
CA VAL A 38 0.94 -6.86 16.36
C VAL A 38 0.01 -6.87 17.57
N GLU A 39 0.58 -6.76 18.77
CA GLU A 39 -0.13 -6.58 20.02
C GLU A 39 -0.37 -5.10 20.29
N SER A 40 0.67 -4.29 20.13
CA SER A 40 0.58 -2.84 20.35
C SER A 40 1.55 -2.07 19.47
N MET A 41 1.16 -0.83 19.16
CA MET A 41 2.02 0.13 18.47
C MET A 41 1.97 1.46 19.21
N THR A 42 3.14 1.97 19.59
CA THR A 42 3.29 3.25 20.29
C THR A 42 4.17 4.16 19.48
N VAL A 43 3.75 5.42 19.33
CA VAL A 43 4.52 6.44 18.59
C VAL A 43 5.03 7.48 19.58
N LEU A 44 6.35 7.57 19.72
CA LEU A 44 7.03 8.59 20.53
C LEU A 44 7.43 9.76 19.62
N LYS A 45 6.99 10.96 19.96
CA LYS A 45 7.24 12.18 19.17
C LYS A 45 8.11 13.20 19.89
N ASP A 46 8.38 13.00 21.17
CA ASP A 46 8.95 14.00 22.06
C ASP A 46 10.45 13.77 22.34
N ALA A 47 11.04 14.69 23.12
CA ALA A 47 12.41 14.58 23.58
C ALA A 47 12.72 13.28 24.34
N SER A 48 11.70 12.61 24.90
CA SER A 48 11.83 11.29 25.51
C SER A 48 12.31 10.21 24.53
N ALA A 49 11.92 10.31 23.26
CA ALA A 49 12.38 9.40 22.21
C ALA A 49 13.89 9.55 21.96
N THR A 50 14.38 10.79 21.88
CA THR A 50 15.82 11.07 21.67
C THR A 50 16.67 10.72 22.88
N ALA A 51 16.10 10.77 24.08
CA ALA A 51 16.82 10.37 25.32
C ALA A 51 17.07 8.85 25.34
N ILE A 52 16.19 8.03 24.78
CA ILE A 52 16.32 6.57 24.79
C ILE A 52 17.07 6.07 23.54
N TYR A 53 16.74 6.62 22.37
CA TYR A 53 17.20 6.11 21.06
C TYR A 53 18.21 7.03 20.36
N GLY A 54 18.63 8.12 21.02
CA GLY A 54 19.62 9.05 20.51
C GLY A 54 19.13 9.92 19.35
N SER A 55 20.09 10.52 18.63
CA SER A 55 19.81 11.45 17.51
C SER A 55 19.01 10.84 16.35
N ARG A 56 19.07 9.52 16.18
CA ARG A 56 18.29 8.80 15.15
C ARG A 56 16.78 8.89 15.39
N ALA A 57 16.36 9.12 16.61
CA ALA A 57 14.96 9.31 16.99
C ALA A 57 14.43 10.74 16.78
N ALA A 58 15.22 11.64 16.19
CA ALA A 58 14.83 13.05 15.97
C ALA A 58 13.54 13.21 15.17
N ASN A 59 13.23 12.26 14.28
CA ASN A 59 11.99 12.24 13.49
C ASN A 59 10.85 11.46 14.16
N GLY A 60 11.02 11.01 15.39
CA GLY A 60 10.11 10.17 16.15
C GLY A 60 10.49 8.70 16.10
N VAL A 61 9.88 7.92 16.98
CA VAL A 61 10.08 6.46 17.09
C VAL A 61 8.73 5.76 17.06
N VAL A 62 8.65 4.71 16.28
CA VAL A 62 7.50 3.80 16.25
C VAL A 62 7.93 2.50 16.93
N ILE A 63 7.37 2.23 18.09
CA ILE A 63 7.64 1.02 18.87
C ILE A 63 6.51 0.03 18.59
N ILE A 64 6.87 -1.15 18.11
CA ILE A 64 5.95 -2.23 17.78
C ILE A 64 6.26 -3.40 18.71
N THR A 65 5.23 -3.91 19.37
CA THR A 65 5.29 -5.12 20.17
C THR A 65 4.46 -6.20 19.51
N THR A 66 5.05 -7.37 19.27
CA THR A 66 4.34 -8.50 18.71
C THR A 66 3.61 -9.30 19.79
N LYS A 67 2.52 -9.96 19.37
CA LYS A 67 1.84 -10.94 20.20
C LYS A 67 2.79 -12.06 20.58
N ARG A 68 2.68 -12.55 21.80
CA ARG A 68 3.49 -13.67 22.30
C ARG A 68 2.59 -14.69 22.99
N GLY A 69 3.00 -15.95 22.98
CA GLY A 69 2.40 -16.95 23.88
C GLY A 69 2.75 -16.60 25.33
N LYS A 70 1.91 -16.99 26.27
CA LYS A 70 2.18 -16.83 27.70
C LYS A 70 2.72 -18.14 28.27
N PHE A 71 3.61 -18.02 29.25
CA PHE A 71 4.11 -19.19 29.97
C PHE A 71 2.97 -19.98 30.63
N GLY A 72 2.96 -21.29 30.45
CA GLY A 72 1.91 -22.15 31.00
C GLY A 72 0.56 -22.09 30.27
N GLU A 73 0.48 -21.36 29.16
CA GLU A 73 -0.75 -21.27 28.35
C GLU A 73 -0.88 -22.50 27.42
N ALA A 74 -2.05 -23.11 27.43
CA ALA A 74 -2.37 -24.18 26.48
C ALA A 74 -2.29 -23.69 25.03
N PRO A 75 -1.89 -24.53 24.06
CA PRO A 75 -1.86 -24.15 22.67
C PRO A 75 -3.20 -23.59 22.18
N SER A 76 -3.17 -22.40 21.61
CA SER A 76 -4.32 -21.73 21.01
C SER A 76 -4.06 -21.53 19.52
N VAL A 77 -5.00 -21.97 18.69
CA VAL A 77 -4.96 -21.82 17.23
C VAL A 77 -6.00 -20.80 16.82
N VAL A 78 -5.57 -19.82 16.05
CA VAL A 78 -6.45 -18.80 15.46
C VAL A 78 -6.30 -18.85 13.96
N VAL A 79 -7.43 -18.99 13.26
CA VAL A 79 -7.48 -18.92 11.79
C VAL A 79 -8.48 -17.83 11.42
N SER A 80 -8.07 -16.92 10.57
CA SER A 80 -8.93 -15.89 9.99
C SER A 80 -8.85 -15.91 8.47
N ALA A 81 -9.99 -15.71 7.82
CA ALA A 81 -10.08 -15.58 6.38
C ALA A 81 -10.91 -14.34 6.06
N GLN A 82 -10.40 -13.50 5.18
CA GLN A 82 -11.08 -12.31 4.69
C GLN A 82 -11.19 -12.40 3.17
N TYR A 83 -12.37 -12.06 2.68
CA TYR A 83 -12.63 -11.94 1.25
C TYR A 83 -13.21 -10.57 0.98
N GLY A 84 -12.66 -9.90 -0.03
CA GLY A 84 -13.11 -8.58 -0.45
C GLY A 84 -13.20 -8.49 -1.96
N ILE A 85 -13.91 -7.48 -2.44
CA ILE A 85 -13.97 -7.14 -3.85
C ILE A 85 -13.54 -5.68 -3.98
N SER A 86 -12.44 -5.48 -4.71
CA SER A 86 -11.96 -4.13 -5.03
C SER A 86 -12.55 -3.69 -6.35
N GLN A 87 -13.24 -2.56 -6.35
CA GLN A 87 -13.80 -1.94 -7.54
C GLN A 87 -13.59 -0.43 -7.50
N LEU A 88 -13.67 0.22 -8.65
CA LEU A 88 -13.58 1.68 -8.72
C LEU A 88 -14.78 2.30 -7.98
N ALA A 89 -14.49 3.07 -6.93
CA ALA A 89 -15.52 3.60 -6.03
C ALA A 89 -16.37 4.71 -6.68
N ASN A 90 -15.82 5.43 -7.65
CA ASN A 90 -16.51 6.52 -8.34
C ASN A 90 -16.19 6.48 -9.82
N ASP A 91 -17.16 6.04 -10.62
CA ASP A 91 -17.03 5.86 -12.07
C ASP A 91 -17.76 6.94 -12.88
N ASN A 92 -17.78 8.17 -12.41
CA ASN A 92 -18.46 9.27 -13.08
C ASN A 92 -17.63 9.93 -14.21
N THR A 93 -16.43 9.46 -14.46
CA THR A 93 -15.56 9.97 -15.53
C THR A 93 -15.73 9.16 -16.82
N THR A 94 -16.24 9.78 -17.87
CA THR A 94 -16.20 9.21 -19.22
C THR A 94 -14.89 9.62 -19.89
N MET A 95 -14.20 8.65 -20.49
CA MET A 95 -13.03 8.94 -21.33
C MET A 95 -13.45 9.05 -22.78
N MET A 96 -12.83 9.97 -23.49
CA MET A 96 -13.03 10.12 -24.92
C MET A 96 -12.60 8.85 -25.66
N ASN A 97 -13.38 8.43 -26.62
CA ASN A 97 -12.94 7.41 -27.57
C ASN A 97 -11.93 7.97 -28.57
N ALA A 98 -11.33 7.11 -29.39
CA ALA A 98 -10.27 7.53 -30.33
C ALA A 98 -10.73 8.61 -31.33
N ASN A 99 -11.98 8.57 -31.78
CA ASN A 99 -12.52 9.55 -32.70
C ASN A 99 -12.78 10.90 -32.00
N GLU A 100 -13.42 10.85 -30.83
CA GLU A 100 -13.66 12.06 -30.02
C GLU A 100 -12.35 12.74 -29.64
N TRP A 101 -11.32 11.96 -29.29
CA TRP A 101 -10.00 12.50 -29.01
C TRP A 101 -9.37 13.20 -30.22
N LEU A 102 -9.47 12.61 -31.41
CA LEU A 102 -8.96 13.23 -32.64
C LEU A 102 -9.74 14.50 -32.99
N GLU A 103 -11.06 14.50 -32.85
CA GLU A 103 -11.87 15.69 -33.06
C GLU A 103 -11.52 16.81 -32.08
N PHE A 104 -11.36 16.48 -30.81
CA PHE A 104 -10.90 17.41 -29.78
C PHE A 104 -9.52 17.99 -30.10
N GLN A 105 -8.57 17.17 -30.56
CA GLN A 105 -7.25 17.66 -31.01
C GLN A 105 -7.36 18.65 -32.17
N GLN A 106 -8.27 18.42 -33.11
CA GLN A 106 -8.49 19.30 -34.24
C GLN A 106 -9.10 20.65 -33.82
N VAL A 107 -9.93 20.67 -32.78
CA VAL A 107 -10.51 21.89 -32.23
C VAL A 107 -9.42 22.75 -31.57
N ILE A 108 -8.50 22.11 -30.82
CA ILE A 108 -7.38 22.84 -30.17
C ILE A 108 -6.36 23.32 -31.18
N ASN A 109 -6.08 22.50 -32.19
CA ASN A 109 -5.11 22.79 -33.22
C ASN A 109 -5.70 22.62 -34.63
N PRO A 110 -6.30 23.68 -35.20
CA PRO A 110 -6.94 23.62 -36.53
C PRO A 110 -6.02 23.21 -37.68
N ASP A 111 -4.72 23.44 -37.54
CA ASP A 111 -3.73 23.10 -38.60
C ASP A 111 -3.58 21.58 -38.79
N LEU A 112 -4.04 20.78 -37.85
CA LEU A 112 -4.07 19.32 -37.99
C LEU A 112 -4.89 18.85 -39.19
N GLN A 113 -5.86 19.64 -39.68
CA GLN A 113 -6.62 19.33 -40.88
C GLN A 113 -5.76 19.19 -42.13
N TYR A 114 -4.55 19.75 -42.15
CA TYR A 114 -3.58 19.65 -43.27
C TYR A 114 -2.50 18.60 -43.00
N ASN A 115 -2.48 17.98 -41.82
CA ASN A 115 -1.45 17.01 -41.43
C ASN A 115 -1.82 15.61 -41.95
N LYS A 116 -1.02 15.11 -42.90
CA LYS A 116 -1.26 13.81 -43.55
C LYS A 116 -1.30 12.65 -42.55
N SER A 117 -0.42 12.64 -41.56
CA SER A 117 -0.38 11.58 -40.51
C SER A 117 -1.60 11.62 -39.60
N TYR A 118 -2.09 12.81 -39.31
CA TYR A 118 -3.33 12.97 -38.54
C TYR A 118 -4.55 12.47 -39.32
N LEU A 119 -4.67 12.87 -40.59
CA LEU A 119 -5.77 12.46 -41.46
C LEU A 119 -5.77 10.95 -41.69
N ALA A 120 -4.62 10.32 -41.86
CA ALA A 120 -4.50 8.88 -42.00
C ALA A 120 -4.94 8.15 -40.74
N ARG A 121 -4.59 8.65 -39.53
CA ARG A 121 -5.08 8.09 -38.25
C ARG A 121 -6.60 8.25 -38.12
N LYS A 122 -7.13 9.44 -38.43
CA LYS A 122 -8.57 9.71 -38.37
C LYS A 122 -9.34 8.78 -39.29
N ASP A 123 -8.88 8.58 -40.52
CA ASP A 123 -9.48 7.65 -41.47
C ASP A 123 -9.38 6.18 -40.99
N TYR A 124 -8.24 5.78 -40.45
CA TYR A 124 -8.05 4.45 -39.87
C TYR A 124 -9.05 4.14 -38.77
N TYR A 125 -9.17 5.01 -37.76
CA TYR A 125 -10.10 4.80 -36.66
C TYR A 125 -11.55 4.87 -37.10
N LYS A 126 -11.87 5.75 -38.07
CA LYS A 126 -13.22 5.83 -38.63
C LYS A 126 -13.63 4.55 -39.37
N ARG A 127 -12.71 3.92 -40.07
CA ARG A 127 -12.97 2.66 -40.80
C ARG A 127 -12.98 1.44 -39.90
N THR A 128 -12.12 1.37 -38.93
CA THR A 128 -11.92 0.18 -38.09
C THR A 128 -12.80 0.18 -36.84
N GLY A 129 -13.22 1.36 -36.36
CA GLY A 129 -13.93 1.50 -35.09
C GLY A 129 -13.08 1.11 -33.87
N ILE A 130 -11.77 0.86 -34.06
CA ILE A 130 -10.88 0.43 -32.98
C ILE A 130 -10.66 1.62 -32.04
N SER A 131 -11.05 1.44 -30.79
CA SER A 131 -10.78 2.38 -29.71
C SER A 131 -10.51 1.60 -28.45
N THR A 132 -9.33 1.82 -27.88
CA THR A 132 -8.94 1.15 -26.66
C THR A 132 -9.58 1.87 -25.46
N ASP A 133 -10.43 1.19 -24.74
CA ASP A 133 -10.98 1.66 -23.47
C ASP A 133 -9.96 1.43 -22.35
N TRP A 134 -9.08 2.41 -22.16
CA TRP A 134 -8.03 2.38 -21.14
C TRP A 134 -8.61 2.31 -19.73
N LYS A 135 -9.76 2.92 -19.50
CA LYS A 135 -10.42 2.88 -18.22
C LYS A 135 -10.86 1.46 -17.87
N LYS A 136 -11.48 0.76 -18.83
CA LYS A 136 -11.86 -0.64 -18.66
C LYS A 136 -10.64 -1.54 -18.46
N ILE A 137 -9.55 -1.31 -19.20
CA ILE A 137 -8.31 -2.10 -19.06
C ILE A 137 -7.67 -1.91 -17.69
N LEU A 138 -7.63 -0.67 -17.19
CA LEU A 138 -6.94 -0.36 -15.93
C LEU A 138 -7.80 -0.56 -14.69
N PHE A 139 -9.11 -0.33 -14.79
CA PHE A 139 -10.00 -0.25 -13.64
C PHE A 139 -11.32 -1.01 -13.80
N GLY A 140 -11.58 -1.60 -14.97
CA GLY A 140 -12.91 -2.06 -15.36
C GLY A 140 -13.37 -3.35 -14.71
N ASP A 141 -12.46 -4.15 -14.17
CA ASP A 141 -12.82 -5.42 -13.56
C ASP A 141 -12.71 -5.30 -12.04
N SER A 142 -13.80 -5.66 -11.36
CA SER A 142 -13.72 -5.90 -9.92
C SER A 142 -12.76 -7.06 -9.67
N LYS A 143 -11.75 -6.83 -8.84
CA LYS A 143 -10.77 -7.86 -8.49
C LYS A 143 -11.07 -8.43 -7.12
N PRO A 144 -11.18 -9.75 -7.00
CA PRO A 144 -11.26 -10.37 -5.70
C PRO A 144 -9.94 -10.17 -4.95
N THR A 145 -10.03 -9.82 -3.69
CA THR A 145 -8.91 -9.81 -2.76
C THR A 145 -9.20 -10.83 -1.67
N TYR A 146 -8.21 -11.58 -1.28
CA TYR A 146 -8.37 -12.51 -0.17
C TYR A 146 -7.13 -12.52 0.71
N GLN A 147 -7.37 -12.69 1.99
CA GLN A 147 -6.34 -12.84 3.00
C GLN A 147 -6.69 -14.02 3.89
N ILE A 148 -5.71 -14.86 4.12
CA ILE A 148 -5.82 -16.01 5.03
C ILE A 148 -4.67 -15.90 6.02
N ASP A 149 -5.00 -15.87 7.30
CA ASP A 149 -4.04 -15.84 8.39
C ASP A 149 -4.27 -17.04 9.29
N ALA A 150 -3.20 -17.69 9.69
CA ALA A 150 -3.23 -18.77 10.68
C ALA A 150 -2.12 -18.52 11.69
N SER A 151 -2.44 -18.63 12.98
CA SER A 151 -1.44 -18.51 14.02
C SER A 151 -1.66 -19.54 15.11
N VAL A 152 -0.56 -20.01 15.69
CA VAL A 152 -0.53 -20.91 16.83
C VAL A 152 0.33 -20.27 17.89
N ARG A 153 -0.22 -20.10 19.08
CA ARG A 153 0.51 -19.58 20.25
C ARG A 153 0.30 -20.47 21.45
N GLY A 154 1.28 -20.50 22.32
CA GLY A 154 1.21 -21.26 23.56
C GLY A 154 2.50 -21.16 24.34
N GLY A 155 2.58 -21.87 25.45
CA GLY A 155 3.80 -21.91 26.24
C GLY A 155 3.79 -23.01 27.28
N THR A 156 4.98 -23.50 27.58
CA THR A 156 5.28 -24.31 28.73
C THR A 156 5.77 -23.44 29.88
N GLN A 157 6.18 -24.04 31.01
CA GLN A 157 6.76 -23.27 32.12
C GLN A 157 8.04 -22.52 31.72
N ASN A 158 8.80 -23.01 30.72
CA ASN A 158 10.11 -22.49 30.37
C ASN A 158 10.19 -21.87 28.97
N VAL A 159 9.23 -22.13 28.09
CA VAL A 159 9.24 -21.67 26.72
C VAL A 159 7.85 -21.19 26.32
N ASN A 160 7.80 -20.03 25.71
CA ASN A 160 6.61 -19.55 25.01
C ASN A 160 6.90 -19.44 23.51
N TYR A 161 5.87 -19.58 22.71
CA TYR A 161 5.99 -19.55 21.25
C TYR A 161 4.79 -18.89 20.60
N LEU A 162 5.03 -18.25 19.47
CA LEU A 162 4.05 -17.84 18.47
C LEU A 162 4.61 -18.24 17.09
N VAL A 163 3.80 -18.91 16.29
CA VAL A 163 4.05 -19.17 14.89
C VAL A 163 2.88 -18.66 14.10
N SER A 164 3.10 -17.80 13.12
CA SER A 164 2.06 -17.26 12.25
C SER A 164 2.39 -17.48 10.79
N PHE A 165 1.34 -17.62 9.99
CA PHE A 165 1.37 -17.68 8.55
C PHE A 165 0.30 -16.75 7.99
N SER A 166 0.67 -15.96 6.99
CA SER A 166 -0.26 -15.06 6.31
C SER A 166 -0.06 -15.18 4.80
N HIS A 167 -1.18 -15.23 4.09
CA HIS A 167 -1.21 -15.16 2.63
C HIS A 167 -2.25 -14.15 2.19
N TYR A 168 -1.88 -13.26 1.28
CA TYR A 168 -2.77 -12.24 0.69
C TYR A 168 -2.53 -12.14 -0.81
N ASN A 169 -3.59 -11.75 -1.54
CA ASN A 169 -3.58 -11.50 -2.99
C ASN A 169 -4.32 -10.20 -3.29
#